data_ed1909b00bb46eaf1bcbdd52e4783dc3
#
_entry.id   ed1909b00bb46eaf1bcbdd52e4783dc3
#
_cell.length_a   1.000
_cell.length_b   1.000
_cell.length_c   1.000
_cell.angle_alpha   90.00
_cell.angle_beta   90.00
_cell.angle_gamma   90.00
#
_symmetry.space_group_name_H-M   'P 1'
#
loop_
_entity.id
_entity.type
_entity.pdbx_description
1 polymer ?
#
loop_
_entity_poly.entity_id
_entity_poly.type
_entity_poly.pdbx_seq_one_letter_code
_entity_poly.pdbx_strand_id
1 'polypeptide(L)'
;IFFPLKKNYPPFNEFSIINPVIISGVIEHFCEKKKISFKWPNDVFVNGKKICGILQELITLNSKKFLIIGIGVNVISNPNINNKYQATNILLETRKKPSIKKIINLIILSYEKFFFNLNSYNYKDFKKKAEMMVSN
;
A
#
# COMPACT_ATOMS: atom_id res chain seq x y z
N ILE A 1 -1.15 2.98 10.13
CA ILE A 1 -1.89 1.82 10.69
C ILE A 1 -1.02 1.18 11.76
N PHE A 2 -1.61 0.86 12.86
CA PHE A 2 -0.94 0.28 14.02
C PHE A 2 -1.79 -0.85 14.60
N PHE A 3 -1.20 -2.04 14.79
CA PHE A 3 -1.92 -3.18 15.37
C PHE A 3 -0.98 -4.19 16.02
N PRO A 4 -1.45 -4.95 17.04
CA PRO A 4 -0.67 -6.04 17.61
C PRO A 4 -0.57 -7.21 16.63
N LEU A 5 0.63 -7.79 16.50
CA LEU A 5 0.83 -9.04 15.77
C LEU A 5 0.36 -10.22 16.63
N LYS A 6 -0.79 -10.78 16.27
CA LYS A 6 -1.35 -11.97 16.91
C LYS A 6 -0.75 -13.25 16.31
N LYS A 7 -0.83 -14.36 17.05
CA LYS A 7 -0.30 -15.67 16.60
C LYS A 7 -0.93 -16.18 15.28
N ASN A 8 -2.19 -15.82 15.03
CA ASN A 8 -2.92 -16.20 13.83
C ASN A 8 -2.76 -15.22 12.66
N TYR A 9 -1.97 -14.17 12.83
CA TYR A 9 -1.67 -13.22 11.78
C TYR A 9 -0.50 -13.70 10.92
N PRO A 10 -0.42 -13.27 9.67
CA PRO A 10 0.77 -13.49 8.85
C PRO A 10 2.03 -12.98 9.57
N PRO A 11 3.18 -13.62 9.39
CA PRO A 11 4.43 -13.16 9.97
C PRO A 11 4.85 -11.81 9.36
N PHE A 12 5.63 -11.04 10.11
CA PHE A 12 6.06 -9.68 9.75
C PHE A 12 6.62 -9.57 8.32
N ASN A 13 7.45 -10.52 7.91
CA ASN A 13 8.07 -10.49 6.58
C ASN A 13 7.06 -10.61 5.43
N GLU A 14 5.91 -11.24 5.63
CA GLU A 14 4.88 -11.35 4.59
C GLU A 14 4.18 -10.01 4.33
N PHE A 15 4.15 -9.11 5.31
CA PHE A 15 3.55 -7.78 5.14
C PHE A 15 4.29 -6.92 4.11
N SER A 16 5.53 -7.23 3.78
CA SER A 16 6.23 -6.59 2.66
C SER A 16 5.61 -6.89 1.29
N ILE A 17 4.80 -7.93 1.20
CA ILE A 17 4.00 -8.29 0.03
C ILE A 17 2.54 -7.89 0.22
N ILE A 18 1.97 -8.12 1.40
CA ILE A 18 0.57 -7.82 1.72
C ILE A 18 0.29 -6.32 1.56
N ASN A 19 1.11 -5.47 2.15
CA ASN A 19 0.90 -4.02 2.14
C ASN A 19 0.87 -3.43 0.71
N PRO A 20 1.85 -3.69 -0.17
CA PRO A 20 1.78 -3.21 -1.54
C PRO A 20 0.55 -3.68 -2.31
N VAL A 21 0.13 -4.92 -2.13
CA VAL A 21 -1.08 -5.47 -2.80
C VAL A 21 -2.33 -4.75 -2.33
N ILE A 22 -2.50 -4.55 -1.02
CA ILE A 22 -3.65 -3.83 -0.46
C ILE A 22 -3.67 -2.37 -0.94
N ILE A 23 -2.55 -1.68 -0.82
CA ILE A 23 -2.46 -0.25 -1.18
C ILE A 23 -2.58 -0.04 -2.69
N SER A 24 -2.04 -0.93 -3.50
CA SER A 24 -2.23 -0.88 -4.95
C SER A 24 -3.70 -0.99 -5.33
N GLY A 25 -4.47 -1.84 -4.66
CA GLY A 25 -5.93 -1.92 -4.85
C GLY A 25 -6.65 -0.62 -4.50
N VAL A 26 -6.21 0.07 -3.45
CA VAL A 26 -6.74 1.40 -3.08
C VAL A 26 -6.42 2.43 -4.16
N ILE A 27 -5.17 2.48 -4.63
CA ILE A 27 -4.76 3.41 -5.69
C ILE A 27 -5.50 3.12 -6.99
N GLU A 28 -5.66 1.85 -7.37
CA GLU A 28 -6.41 1.43 -8.56
C GLU A 28 -7.87 1.92 -8.52
N HIS A 29 -8.50 1.87 -7.35
CA HIS A 29 -9.87 2.38 -7.17
C HIS A 29 -10.00 3.87 -7.51
N PHE A 30 -9.01 4.70 -7.14
CA PHE A 30 -9.01 6.12 -7.46
C PHE A 30 -8.48 6.44 -8.85
N CYS A 31 -7.54 5.66 -9.35
CA CYS A 31 -6.88 5.84 -10.64
C CYS A 31 -7.33 4.76 -11.65
N GLU A 32 -8.65 4.64 -11.85
CA GLU A 32 -9.24 3.67 -12.77
C GLU A 32 -8.60 3.71 -14.16
N LYS A 33 -8.44 2.54 -14.78
CA LYS A 33 -7.89 2.37 -16.13
C LYS A 33 -6.42 2.82 -16.28
N LYS A 34 -5.74 3.11 -15.18
CA LYS A 34 -4.31 3.40 -15.17
C LYS A 34 -3.51 2.14 -14.86
N LYS A 35 -2.31 2.05 -15.39
CA LYS A 35 -1.40 0.95 -15.06
C LYS A 35 -0.84 1.18 -13.66
N ILE A 36 -1.26 0.36 -12.71
CA ILE A 36 -0.68 0.33 -11.37
C ILE A 36 0.46 -0.66 -11.37
N SER A 37 1.59 -0.26 -10.84
CA SER A 37 2.75 -1.11 -10.67
C SER A 37 3.41 -0.90 -9.31
N PHE A 38 4.26 -1.82 -8.95
CA PHE A 38 4.92 -1.86 -7.66
C PHE A 38 6.42 -2.03 -7.87
N LYS A 39 7.21 -1.28 -7.11
CA LYS A 39 8.65 -1.42 -7.08
C LYS A 39 9.10 -1.78 -5.67
N TRP A 40 9.69 -2.94 -5.58
CA TRP A 40 10.21 -3.45 -4.32
C TRP A 40 11.22 -2.48 -3.68
N PRO A 41 11.21 -2.29 -2.36
CA PRO A 41 10.36 -3.03 -1.39
C PRO A 41 9.03 -2.34 -1.07
N ASN A 42 8.80 -1.06 -1.41
CA ASN A 42 7.76 -0.28 -0.75
C ASN A 42 7.15 0.87 -1.57
N ASP A 43 7.32 0.89 -2.88
CA ASP A 43 6.85 1.99 -3.71
C ASP A 43 5.78 1.57 -4.71
N VAL A 44 4.65 2.30 -4.75
CA VAL A 44 3.57 2.12 -5.70
C VAL A 44 3.62 3.21 -6.77
N PHE A 45 3.38 2.80 -8.02
CA PHE A 45 3.47 3.65 -9.20
C PHE A 45 2.18 3.64 -10.00
N VAL A 46 1.87 4.75 -10.63
CA VAL A 46 0.82 4.90 -11.65
C VAL A 46 1.48 5.33 -12.95
N ASN A 47 1.32 4.55 -14.00
CA ASN A 47 1.94 4.79 -15.31
C ASN A 47 3.45 5.09 -15.22
N GLY A 48 4.16 4.34 -14.38
CA GLY A 48 5.61 4.48 -14.20
C GLY A 48 6.05 5.65 -13.31
N LYS A 49 5.11 6.39 -12.69
CA LYS A 49 5.41 7.52 -11.79
C LYS A 49 5.03 7.18 -10.36
N LYS A 50 5.91 7.45 -9.41
CA LYS A 50 5.67 7.14 -8.00
C LYS A 50 4.52 7.97 -7.43
N ILE A 51 3.54 7.30 -6.83
CA ILE A 51 2.37 7.92 -6.20
C ILE A 51 2.29 7.65 -4.69
N CYS A 52 2.87 6.55 -4.23
CA CYS A 52 2.77 6.16 -2.83
C CYS A 52 4.07 5.47 -2.37
N GLY A 53 4.43 5.73 -1.12
CA GLY A 53 5.46 5.01 -0.40
C GLY A 53 4.87 4.31 0.83
N ILE A 54 5.36 3.12 1.14
CA ILE A 54 4.93 2.31 2.28
C ILE A 54 6.14 2.03 3.16
N LEU A 55 6.01 2.27 4.45
CA LEU A 55 7.01 1.94 5.44
C LEU A 55 6.40 0.98 6.45
N GLN A 56 7.11 -0.07 6.82
CA GLN A 56 6.68 -0.95 7.88
C GLN A 56 7.76 -1.11 8.95
N GLU A 57 7.32 -1.15 10.18
CA GLU A 57 8.20 -1.20 11.35
C GLU A 57 7.61 -2.14 12.40
N LEU A 58 8.45 -2.99 12.97
CA LEU A 58 8.09 -3.88 14.06
C LEU A 58 8.62 -3.30 15.37
N ILE A 59 7.73 -3.10 16.32
CA ILE A 59 8.10 -2.67 17.68
C ILE A 59 7.66 -3.69 18.72
N THR A 60 8.37 -3.72 19.84
CA THR A 60 8.03 -4.55 20.99
C THR A 60 7.74 -3.66 22.20
N LEU A 61 6.54 -3.79 22.75
CA LEU A 61 6.09 -3.10 23.95
C LEU A 61 5.52 -4.12 24.94
N ASN A 62 6.05 -4.15 26.16
CA ASN A 62 5.59 -5.07 27.20
C ASN A 62 5.51 -6.54 26.72
N SER A 63 6.55 -7.02 26.05
CA SER A 63 6.65 -8.37 25.47
C SER A 63 5.64 -8.67 24.36
N LYS A 64 4.88 -7.69 23.89
CA LYS A 64 3.98 -7.79 22.75
C LYS A 64 4.60 -7.12 21.52
N LYS A 65 4.45 -7.77 20.38
CA LYS A 65 4.90 -7.25 19.09
C LYS A 65 3.76 -6.48 18.41
N PHE A 66 4.09 -5.31 17.88
CA PHE A 66 3.18 -4.48 17.12
C PHE A 66 3.77 -4.16 15.75
N LEU A 67 2.93 -4.14 14.75
CA LEU A 67 3.29 -3.68 13.41
C LEU A 67 2.78 -2.26 13.19
N ILE A 68 3.69 -1.39 12.76
CA ILE A 68 3.37 -0.04 12.29
C ILE A 68 3.50 -0.04 10.78
N ILE A 69 2.47 0.45 10.09
CA ILE A 69 2.49 0.65 8.64
C ILE A 69 2.25 2.13 8.37
N GLY A 70 3.29 2.82 7.92
CA GLY A 70 3.22 4.19 7.41
C GLY A 70 2.89 4.16 5.92
N ILE A 71 1.90 4.94 5.50
CA ILE A 71 1.44 5.01 4.12
C ILE A 71 1.43 6.48 3.70
N GLY A 72 2.32 6.84 2.78
CA GLY A 72 2.41 8.17 2.21
C GLY A 72 1.85 8.19 0.79
N VAL A 73 0.67 8.78 0.61
CA VAL A 73 0.01 8.93 -0.70
C VAL A 73 0.13 10.36 -1.19
N ASN A 74 0.62 10.56 -2.40
CA ASN A 74 0.59 11.85 -3.07
C ASN A 74 -0.84 12.12 -3.57
N VAL A 75 -1.54 13.06 -2.94
CA VAL A 75 -2.97 13.31 -3.22
C VAL A 75 -3.14 14.48 -4.20
N ILE A 76 -2.68 15.67 -3.83
CA ILE A 76 -2.84 16.91 -4.60
C ILE A 76 -1.52 17.40 -5.17
N SER A 77 -0.45 17.15 -4.45
CA SER A 77 0.91 17.53 -4.83
C SER A 77 1.87 16.36 -4.63
N ASN A 78 3.03 16.47 -5.17
CA ASN A 78 4.10 15.51 -4.98
C ASN A 78 5.43 16.25 -4.79
N PRO A 79 6.36 15.68 -4.02
CA PRO A 79 7.67 16.28 -3.84
C PRO A 79 8.44 16.28 -5.16
N ASN A 80 9.23 17.33 -5.41
CA ASN A 80 10.27 17.31 -6.43
C ASN A 80 11.38 16.36 -5.97
N ILE A 81 11.32 15.13 -6.45
CA ILE A 81 12.35 14.13 -6.16
C ILE A 81 13.45 14.28 -7.21
N ASN A 82 14.59 14.81 -6.79
CA ASN A 82 15.77 14.85 -7.64
C ASN A 82 16.20 13.42 -8.01
N ASN A 83 16.06 13.11 -9.28
CA ASN A 83 16.86 12.17 -10.06
C ASN A 83 16.62 10.66 -10.05
N LYS A 84 15.74 10.06 -9.26
CA LYS A 84 15.52 8.61 -9.37
C LYS A 84 14.18 8.20 -9.97
N TYR A 85 13.11 8.93 -9.70
CA TYR A 85 11.77 8.62 -10.18
C TYR A 85 11.00 9.89 -10.46
N GLN A 86 10.21 9.86 -11.52
CA GLN A 86 9.14 10.84 -11.65
C GLN A 86 8.08 10.55 -10.60
N ALA A 87 7.58 11.58 -9.94
CA ALA A 87 6.46 11.47 -9.01
C ALA A 87 5.17 11.99 -9.67
N THR A 88 4.05 11.47 -9.19
CA THR A 88 2.72 11.92 -9.58
C THR A 88 1.81 11.98 -8.35
N ASN A 89 0.58 12.45 -8.53
CA ASN A 89 -0.42 12.49 -7.50
C ASN A 89 -1.82 12.18 -8.07
N ILE A 90 -2.76 11.89 -7.21
CA ILE A 90 -4.12 11.49 -7.63
C ILE A 90 -4.80 12.58 -8.45
N LEU A 91 -4.66 13.85 -8.08
CA LEU A 91 -5.24 14.96 -8.83
C LEU A 91 -4.74 15.02 -10.27
N LEU A 92 -3.43 14.88 -10.49
CA LEU A 92 -2.84 14.88 -11.82
C LEU A 92 -3.31 13.68 -12.66
N GLU A 93 -3.38 12.50 -12.04
CA GLU A 93 -3.73 11.28 -12.76
C GLU A 93 -5.23 11.19 -13.09
N THR A 94 -6.10 11.80 -12.28
CA THR A 94 -7.56 11.69 -12.44
C THR A 94 -8.22 12.97 -12.94
N ARG A 95 -7.54 14.11 -12.85
CA ARG A 95 -8.09 15.45 -13.10
C ARG A 95 -9.32 15.78 -12.26
N LYS A 96 -9.52 15.05 -11.16
CA LYS A 96 -10.62 15.27 -10.20
C LYS A 96 -10.02 15.51 -8.82
N LYS A 97 -10.52 16.52 -8.13
CA LYS A 97 -10.09 16.81 -6.76
C LYS A 97 -10.44 15.62 -5.86
N PRO A 98 -9.45 14.93 -5.31
CA PRO A 98 -9.69 13.77 -4.47
C PRO A 98 -10.17 14.17 -3.09
N SER A 99 -10.97 13.32 -2.45
CA SER A 99 -11.32 13.44 -1.05
C SER A 99 -10.34 12.66 -0.19
N ILE A 100 -9.54 13.36 0.60
CA ILE A 100 -8.60 12.74 1.55
C ILE A 100 -9.34 11.79 2.50
N LYS A 101 -10.51 12.20 2.98
CA LYS A 101 -11.36 11.37 3.85
C LYS A 101 -11.74 10.04 3.19
N LYS A 102 -12.12 10.06 1.91
CA LYS A 102 -12.44 8.84 1.16
C LYS A 102 -11.23 7.93 0.99
N ILE A 103 -10.06 8.50 0.74
CA ILE A 103 -8.80 7.73 0.62
C ILE A 103 -8.48 7.04 1.94
N ILE A 104 -8.50 7.77 3.05
CA ILE A 104 -8.24 7.23 4.39
C ILE A 104 -9.24 6.12 4.73
N ASN A 105 -10.53 6.37 4.50
CA ASN A 105 -11.58 5.37 4.76
C ASN A 105 -11.37 4.10 3.94
N LEU A 106 -11.03 4.21 2.65
CA LEU A 106 -10.78 3.04 1.82
C LEU A 106 -9.55 2.25 2.26
N ILE A 107 -8.49 2.94 2.69
CA ILE A 107 -7.31 2.28 3.28
C ILE A 107 -7.72 1.50 4.52
N ILE A 108 -8.44 2.12 5.46
CA ILE A 108 -8.90 1.47 6.70
C ILE A 108 -9.76 0.25 6.37
N LEU A 109 -10.78 0.41 5.53
CA LEU A 109 -11.68 -0.68 5.13
C LEU A 109 -10.94 -1.82 4.44
N SER A 110 -9.92 -1.53 3.65
CA SER A 110 -9.14 -2.56 2.96
C SER A 110 -8.34 -3.41 3.94
N TYR A 111 -7.74 -2.81 4.97
CA TYR A 111 -7.07 -3.56 6.04
C TYR A 111 -8.05 -4.30 6.94
N GLU A 112 -9.17 -3.70 7.30
CA GLU A 112 -10.23 -4.38 8.08
C GLU A 112 -10.74 -5.62 7.33
N LYS A 113 -11.00 -5.50 6.04
CA LYS A 113 -11.40 -6.62 5.18
C LYS A 113 -10.33 -7.70 5.14
N PHE A 114 -9.07 -7.33 5.02
CA PHE A 114 -7.96 -8.29 5.05
C PHE A 114 -7.93 -9.07 6.37
N PHE A 115 -7.99 -8.38 7.52
CA PHE A 115 -7.97 -9.02 8.84
C PHE A 115 -9.23 -9.83 9.13
N PHE A 116 -10.38 -9.41 8.63
CA PHE A 116 -11.63 -10.17 8.74
C PHE A 116 -11.58 -11.49 7.96
N ASN A 117 -10.85 -11.53 6.85
CA ASN A 117 -10.76 -12.71 5.96
C ASN A 117 -9.44 -13.49 6.12
N LEU A 118 -8.80 -13.45 7.27
CA LEU A 118 -7.52 -14.14 7.49
C LEU A 118 -7.58 -15.65 7.26
N ASN A 119 -8.74 -16.28 7.48
CA ASN A 119 -8.91 -17.72 7.24
C ASN A 119 -8.77 -18.10 5.76
N SER A 120 -9.04 -17.17 4.85
CA SER A 120 -8.88 -17.35 3.40
C SER A 120 -7.56 -16.77 2.86
N TYR A 121 -6.72 -16.19 3.74
CA TYR A 121 -5.45 -15.65 3.34
C TYR A 121 -4.51 -16.73 2.84
N ASN A 122 -3.91 -16.49 1.68
CA ASN A 122 -2.89 -17.35 1.09
C ASN A 122 -1.72 -16.49 0.60
N TYR A 123 -0.55 -16.68 1.18
CA TYR A 123 0.66 -15.92 0.83
C TYR A 123 1.05 -16.09 -0.64
N LYS A 124 0.91 -17.30 -1.20
CA LYS A 124 1.24 -17.56 -2.61
C LYS A 124 0.40 -16.72 -3.56
N ASP A 125 -0.89 -16.54 -3.25
CA ASP A 125 -1.79 -15.72 -4.07
C ASP A 125 -1.41 -14.24 -4.01
N PHE A 126 -1.08 -13.73 -2.82
CA PHE A 126 -0.58 -12.36 -2.66
C PHE A 126 0.74 -12.15 -3.37
N LYS A 127 1.66 -13.08 -3.24
CA LYS A 127 2.96 -13.05 -3.92
C LYS A 127 2.78 -13.02 -5.44
N LYS A 128 1.91 -13.87 -5.99
CA LYS A 128 1.59 -13.88 -7.42
C LYS A 128 1.02 -12.55 -7.90
N LYS A 129 0.10 -11.96 -7.14
CA LYS A 129 -0.44 -10.61 -7.44
C LYS A 129 0.66 -9.56 -7.44
N ALA A 130 1.53 -9.57 -6.43
CA ALA A 130 2.65 -8.64 -6.35
C ALA A 130 3.62 -8.81 -7.54
N GLU A 131 3.97 -10.03 -7.90
CA GLU A 131 4.85 -10.34 -9.04
C GLU A 131 4.27 -9.83 -10.37
N MET A 132 2.96 -9.95 -10.57
CA MET A 132 2.28 -9.40 -11.77
C MET A 132 2.31 -7.86 -11.82
N MET A 133 2.49 -7.20 -10.69
CA MET A 133 2.52 -5.74 -10.58
C MET A 133 3.94 -5.17 -10.55
N VAL A 134 4.97 -6.01 -10.42
CA VAL A 134 6.35 -5.55 -10.38
C VAL A 134 6.70 -4.79 -11.64
N SER A 135 7.16 -3.57 -11.45
CA SER A 135 7.70 -2.71 -12.50
C SER A 135 9.16 -3.10 -12.77
N ASN A 136 9.42 -3.49 -13.97
CA ASN A 136 10.79 -3.74 -14.42
C ASN A 136 11.57 -2.43 -14.57
#